data_d38af2b7dc41387acc920978e9d55771
#
_entry.id   d38af2b7dc41387acc920978e9d55771
#
_cell.length_a   1.000
_cell.length_b   1.000
_cell.length_c   1.000
_cell.angle_alpha   90.00
_cell.angle_beta   90.00
_cell.angle_gamma   90.00
#
_symmetry.space_group_name_H-M   'P 1'
#
loop_
_entity.id
_entity.type
_entity.pdbx_description
1 polymer ?
#
loop_
_entity_poly.entity_id
_entity_poly.type
_entity_poly.pdbx_seq_one_letter_code
_entity_poly.pdbx_strand_id
1 'polypeptide(L)'
;MRDVDGQAAIVRPERWRSDGKGQNPVDLESLYRESFQKVYNYAYYRLLDPALAEDLTSIAFIKAVENFDCYDPSKAKFSTWVTRIAHNAIVDYYRTRKPTSTLDDLGANEPSCVDDYPELDEHAKEVARLLEYISEEDREIVYLKYNEEKNNVEIAQILDMNPSTVATRLHRALATMRKHVQ
;
A
#
# COMPACT_ATOMS: atom_id res chain seq x y z
N MET A 1 -15.21 12.30 26.01
CA MET A 1 -15.30 11.62 27.30
C MET A 1 -14.03 10.78 27.42
N ARG A 2 -13.15 11.08 28.38
CA ARG A 2 -11.88 10.32 28.57
C ARG A 2 -12.16 9.21 29.57
N ASP A 3 -11.55 8.04 29.37
CA ASP A 3 -11.57 6.97 30.36
C ASP A 3 -10.67 7.31 31.57
N VAL A 4 -10.70 6.47 32.58
CA VAL A 4 -9.96 6.69 33.84
C VAL A 4 -8.44 6.73 33.69
N ASP A 5 -7.90 6.33 32.53
CA ASP A 5 -6.46 6.30 32.22
C ASP A 5 -6.03 7.42 31.25
N GLY A 6 -6.90 8.38 30.94
CA GLY A 6 -6.59 9.55 30.14
C GLY A 6 -6.39 9.32 28.63
N GLN A 7 -6.69 8.13 28.14
CA GLN A 7 -6.66 7.80 26.71
C GLN A 7 -7.99 8.19 26.04
N ALA A 8 -7.92 8.66 24.78
CA ALA A 8 -9.11 8.97 24.00
C ALA A 8 -9.91 7.66 23.79
N ALA A 9 -11.09 7.57 24.41
CA ALA A 9 -11.98 6.45 24.22
C ALA A 9 -12.36 6.37 22.73
N ILE A 10 -11.90 5.32 22.04
CA ILE A 10 -12.37 5.00 20.69
C ILE A 10 -13.84 4.64 20.84
N VAL A 11 -14.75 5.55 20.47
CA VAL A 11 -16.18 5.33 20.45
C VAL A 11 -16.44 4.26 19.39
N ARG A 12 -16.57 3.00 19.83
CA ARG A 12 -16.94 1.88 18.95
C ARG A 12 -18.38 2.12 18.47
N PRO A 13 -18.64 2.26 17.17
CA PRO A 13 -20.02 2.35 16.67
C PRO A 13 -20.82 1.13 17.13
N GLU A 14 -22.11 1.31 17.49
CA GLU A 14 -22.98 0.21 17.98
C GLU A 14 -23.07 -0.97 16.99
N ARG A 15 -22.88 -0.71 15.70
CA ARG A 15 -22.81 -1.72 14.62
C ARG A 15 -21.66 -2.74 14.75
N TRP A 16 -20.69 -2.53 15.66
CA TRP A 16 -19.57 -3.44 15.93
C TRP A 16 -19.84 -4.36 17.12
N ARG A 17 -21.02 -4.28 17.69
CA ARG A 17 -21.49 -5.26 18.67
C ARG A 17 -21.94 -6.51 17.90
N SER A 18 -21.33 -7.65 18.20
CA SER A 18 -21.65 -8.96 17.65
C SER A 18 -23.16 -9.16 17.54
N ASP A 19 -23.66 -9.34 16.32
CA ASP A 19 -24.93 -9.97 16.07
C ASP A 19 -24.78 -11.44 16.44
N GLY A 20 -25.19 -11.78 17.63
CA GLY A 20 -25.56 -13.08 18.25
C GLY A 20 -25.12 -14.42 17.64
N LYS A 21 -24.21 -14.48 16.66
CA LYS A 21 -23.65 -15.68 16.03
C LYS A 21 -22.22 -15.88 16.48
N GLY A 22 -21.98 -16.21 17.73
CA GLY A 22 -20.85 -16.94 18.32
C GLY A 22 -19.45 -16.92 17.67
N GLN A 23 -19.11 -15.98 16.79
CA GLN A 23 -17.77 -15.77 16.28
C GLN A 23 -17.09 -14.74 17.19
N ASN A 24 -15.87 -15.05 17.65
CA ASN A 24 -15.02 -14.13 18.40
C ASN A 24 -15.13 -12.74 17.79
N PRO A 25 -15.40 -11.68 18.60
CA PRO A 25 -15.41 -10.34 18.08
C PRO A 25 -14.07 -10.11 17.37
N VAL A 26 -14.12 -9.83 16.06
CA VAL A 26 -12.92 -9.55 15.29
C VAL A 26 -12.27 -8.33 15.93
N ASP A 27 -11.15 -8.53 16.58
CA ASP A 27 -10.41 -7.46 17.22
C ASP A 27 -9.76 -6.57 16.16
N LEU A 28 -10.45 -5.49 15.81
CA LEU A 28 -9.98 -4.53 14.81
C LEU A 28 -8.64 -3.92 15.19
N GLU A 29 -8.36 -3.76 16.48
CA GLU A 29 -7.08 -3.25 16.95
C GLU A 29 -5.95 -4.22 16.62
N SER A 30 -6.16 -5.51 16.83
CA SER A 30 -5.23 -6.57 16.44
C SER A 30 -5.01 -6.59 14.92
N LEU A 31 -6.09 -6.56 14.14
CA LEU A 31 -6.02 -6.50 12.68
C LEU A 31 -5.26 -5.28 12.18
N TYR A 32 -5.50 -4.12 12.80
CA TYR A 32 -4.76 -2.89 12.49
C TYR A 32 -3.26 -3.07 12.76
N ARG A 33 -2.89 -3.47 13.97
CA ARG A 33 -1.48 -3.66 14.36
C ARG A 33 -0.74 -4.64 13.47
N GLU A 34 -1.36 -5.76 13.12
CA GLU A 34 -0.78 -6.80 12.27
C GLU A 34 -0.64 -6.37 10.80
N SER A 35 -1.48 -5.43 10.36
CA SER A 35 -1.56 -5.05 8.95
C SER A 35 -0.89 -3.72 8.63
N PHE A 36 -0.76 -2.82 9.63
CA PHE A 36 -0.29 -1.45 9.39
C PHE A 36 1.05 -1.41 8.66
N GLN A 37 2.06 -2.12 9.19
CA GLN A 37 3.40 -2.12 8.59
C GLN A 37 3.40 -2.61 7.14
N LYS A 38 2.59 -3.62 6.82
CA LYS A 38 2.49 -4.15 5.45
C LYS A 38 1.88 -3.14 4.49
N VAL A 39 0.81 -2.48 4.91
CA VAL A 39 0.11 -1.48 4.08
C VAL A 39 0.97 -0.24 3.92
N TYR A 40 1.65 0.19 4.99
CA TYR A 40 2.60 1.29 4.94
C TYR A 40 3.78 0.98 4.00
N ASN A 41 4.41 -0.19 4.13
CA ASN A 41 5.49 -0.60 3.25
C ASN A 41 5.06 -0.63 1.78
N TYR A 42 3.84 -1.15 1.50
CA TYR A 42 3.28 -1.10 0.16
C TYR A 42 3.19 0.33 -0.38
N ALA A 43 2.62 1.24 0.39
CA ALA A 43 2.50 2.64 0.00
C ALA A 43 3.89 3.28 -0.17
N TYR A 44 4.79 3.07 0.78
CA TYR A 44 6.15 3.61 0.75
C TYR A 44 6.95 3.17 -0.47
N TYR A 45 7.05 1.86 -0.74
CA TYR A 45 7.81 1.37 -1.90
C TYR A 45 7.21 1.78 -3.24
N ARG A 46 5.93 2.07 -3.27
CA ARG A 46 5.27 2.62 -4.46
C ARG A 46 5.57 4.10 -4.65
N LEU A 47 5.45 4.90 -3.60
CA LEU A 47 5.51 6.36 -3.65
C LEU A 47 6.95 6.90 -3.51
N LEU A 48 7.79 6.22 -2.74
CA LEU A 48 9.12 6.65 -2.29
C LEU A 48 9.07 8.02 -1.56
N ASP A 49 7.94 8.32 -0.93
CA ASP A 49 7.67 9.51 -0.13
C ASP A 49 6.98 9.04 1.16
N PRO A 50 7.69 9.06 2.32
CA PRO A 50 7.13 8.54 3.56
C PRO A 50 5.99 9.37 4.12
N ALA A 51 6.05 10.69 4.01
CA ALA A 51 4.98 11.54 4.52
C ALA A 51 3.68 11.24 3.76
N LEU A 52 3.78 11.15 2.43
CA LEU A 52 2.65 10.77 1.59
C LEU A 52 2.20 9.33 1.82
N ALA A 53 3.13 8.40 2.04
CA ALA A 53 2.82 7.01 2.35
C ALA A 53 2.07 6.88 3.69
N GLU A 54 2.46 7.63 4.72
CA GLU A 54 1.78 7.68 6.02
C GLU A 54 0.36 8.23 5.87
N ASP A 55 0.20 9.35 5.17
CA ASP A 55 -1.10 9.98 4.93
C ASP A 55 -2.06 9.03 4.19
N LEU A 56 -1.61 8.44 3.08
CA LEU A 56 -2.45 7.55 2.28
C LEU A 56 -2.74 6.21 2.97
N THR A 57 -1.80 5.72 3.81
CA THR A 57 -2.03 4.57 4.68
C THR A 57 -3.11 4.88 5.70
N SER A 58 -3.03 6.04 6.36
CA SER A 58 -4.03 6.48 7.34
C SER A 58 -5.42 6.60 6.69
N ILE A 59 -5.50 7.21 5.50
CA ILE A 59 -6.74 7.31 4.72
C ILE A 59 -7.28 5.91 4.38
N ALA A 60 -6.41 4.96 4.00
CA ALA A 60 -6.81 3.60 3.68
C ALA A 60 -7.42 2.88 4.90
N PHE A 61 -6.83 3.03 6.08
CA PHE A 61 -7.38 2.43 7.31
C PHE A 61 -8.69 3.09 7.75
N ILE A 62 -8.83 4.42 7.61
CA ILE A 62 -10.11 5.10 7.87
C ILE A 62 -11.19 4.53 6.96
N LYS A 63 -10.94 4.44 5.65
CA LYS A 63 -11.88 3.84 4.69
C LYS A 63 -12.16 2.36 4.99
N ALA A 64 -11.17 1.60 5.45
CA ALA A 64 -11.35 0.21 5.85
C ALA A 64 -12.29 0.09 7.05
N VAL A 65 -12.15 0.97 8.06
CA VAL A 65 -13.04 1.03 9.21
C VAL A 65 -14.46 1.39 8.79
N GLU A 66 -14.62 2.41 7.94
CA GLU A 66 -15.93 2.84 7.43
C GLU A 66 -16.66 1.75 6.64
N ASN A 67 -15.93 0.89 5.94
CA ASN A 67 -16.45 -0.16 5.08
C ASN A 67 -16.23 -1.57 5.65
N PHE A 68 -15.98 -1.70 6.95
CA PHE A 68 -15.64 -2.98 7.55
C PHE A 68 -16.71 -4.05 7.36
N ASP A 69 -17.99 -3.66 7.26
CA ASP A 69 -19.11 -4.56 6.98
C ASP A 69 -18.99 -5.26 5.59
N CYS A 70 -18.15 -4.72 4.70
CA CYS A 70 -17.86 -5.31 3.37
C CYS A 70 -16.66 -6.28 3.41
N TYR A 71 -15.94 -6.36 4.54
CA TYR A 71 -14.81 -7.28 4.67
C TYR A 71 -15.28 -8.71 4.91
N ASP A 72 -14.80 -9.61 4.07
CA ASP A 72 -15.08 -11.06 4.16
C ASP A 72 -13.76 -11.82 4.35
N PRO A 73 -13.47 -12.33 5.58
CA PRO A 73 -12.23 -13.02 5.87
C PRO A 73 -12.08 -14.36 5.11
N SER A 74 -13.18 -14.90 4.54
CA SER A 74 -13.12 -16.10 3.71
C SER A 74 -12.53 -15.83 2.32
N LYS A 75 -12.56 -14.57 1.85
CA LYS A 75 -12.09 -14.16 0.52
C LYS A 75 -10.65 -13.66 0.52
N ALA A 76 -10.24 -12.95 1.57
CA ALA A 76 -8.90 -12.38 1.65
C ALA A 76 -8.49 -12.09 3.09
N LYS A 77 -7.16 -12.06 3.34
CA LYS A 77 -6.62 -11.54 4.60
C LYS A 77 -6.94 -10.04 4.72
N PHE A 78 -7.12 -9.55 5.95
CA PHE A 78 -7.41 -8.14 6.20
C PHE A 78 -6.36 -7.21 5.59
N SER A 79 -5.06 -7.52 5.76
CA SER A 79 -3.98 -6.75 5.15
C SER A 79 -4.11 -6.63 3.63
N THR A 80 -4.45 -7.73 2.92
CA THR A 80 -4.66 -7.73 1.47
C THR A 80 -5.84 -6.84 1.07
N TRP A 81 -6.93 -6.89 1.84
CA TRP A 81 -8.11 -6.07 1.59
C TRP A 81 -7.81 -4.58 1.79
N VAL A 82 -7.10 -4.20 2.88
CA VAL A 82 -6.70 -2.81 3.13
C VAL A 82 -5.66 -2.33 2.11
N THR A 83 -4.71 -3.18 1.67
CA THR A 83 -3.77 -2.84 0.60
C THR A 83 -4.50 -2.45 -0.69
N ARG A 84 -5.60 -3.13 -1.03
CA ARG A 84 -6.42 -2.75 -2.18
C ARG A 84 -7.11 -1.40 -1.99
N ILE A 85 -7.52 -1.07 -0.77
CA ILE A 85 -8.06 0.27 -0.45
C ILE A 85 -6.96 1.33 -0.58
N ALA A 86 -5.74 1.03 -0.11
CA ALA A 86 -4.58 1.91 -0.26
C ALA A 86 -4.21 2.13 -1.75
N HIS A 87 -4.21 1.06 -2.56
CA HIS A 87 -4.05 1.18 -4.02
C HIS A 87 -5.02 2.20 -4.62
N ASN A 88 -6.31 2.06 -4.33
CA ASN A 88 -7.32 2.98 -4.84
C ASN A 88 -7.10 4.41 -4.33
N ALA A 89 -6.70 4.59 -3.07
CA ALA A 89 -6.41 5.91 -2.51
C ALA A 89 -5.22 6.58 -3.22
N ILE A 90 -4.17 5.82 -3.55
CA ILE A 90 -3.01 6.31 -4.31
C ILE A 90 -3.41 6.70 -5.73
N VAL A 91 -4.17 5.85 -6.42
CA VAL A 91 -4.67 6.16 -7.78
C VAL A 91 -5.53 7.43 -7.77
N ASP A 92 -6.43 7.57 -6.79
CA ASP A 92 -7.28 8.76 -6.64
C ASP A 92 -6.45 10.02 -6.36
N TYR A 93 -5.40 9.91 -5.53
CA TYR A 93 -4.49 11.01 -5.25
C TYR A 93 -3.82 11.54 -6.52
N TYR A 94 -3.29 10.66 -7.38
CA TYR A 94 -2.68 11.08 -8.64
C TYR A 94 -3.71 11.60 -9.64
N ARG A 95 -4.89 10.98 -9.71
CA ARG A 95 -5.96 11.45 -10.59
C ARG A 95 -6.40 12.88 -10.28
N THR A 96 -6.45 13.25 -9.01
CA THR A 96 -6.86 14.60 -8.59
C THR A 96 -5.76 15.65 -8.76
N ARG A 97 -4.49 15.23 -8.79
CA ARG A 97 -3.33 16.13 -8.93
C ARG A 97 -2.83 16.31 -10.35
N LYS A 98 -3.21 15.45 -11.30
CA LYS A 98 -2.85 15.68 -12.71
C LYS A 98 -3.60 16.93 -13.21
N PRO A 99 -2.88 18.04 -13.52
CA PRO A 99 -3.41 19.05 -14.42
C PRO A 99 -3.66 18.36 -15.76
N THR A 100 -4.69 18.76 -16.48
CA THR A 100 -5.05 18.30 -17.82
C THR A 100 -3.94 18.71 -18.82
N SER A 101 -2.80 18.05 -18.82
CA SER A 101 -1.76 18.27 -19.82
C SER A 101 -0.98 17.00 -20.11
N THR A 102 -1.21 16.55 -21.33
CA THR A 102 -0.36 15.76 -22.26
C THR A 102 0.56 14.67 -21.69
N LEU A 103 0.47 13.54 -22.36
CA LEU A 103 1.14 12.23 -22.20
C LEU A 103 2.68 12.24 -22.16
N ASP A 104 3.35 13.38 -22.07
CA ASP A 104 4.81 13.52 -22.25
C ASP A 104 5.59 13.92 -20.99
N ASP A 105 4.94 14.17 -19.85
CA ASP A 105 5.63 14.41 -18.59
C ASP A 105 5.81 13.11 -17.77
N LEU A 106 6.51 12.13 -18.34
CA LEU A 106 7.30 11.16 -17.58
C LEU A 106 8.57 11.89 -17.07
N GLY A 107 8.36 13.03 -16.40
CA GLY A 107 9.41 13.70 -15.68
C GLY A 107 9.92 12.76 -14.60
N ALA A 108 11.19 12.38 -14.71
CA ALA A 108 11.94 11.82 -13.61
C ALA A 108 11.67 12.71 -12.39
N ASN A 109 10.98 12.18 -11.37
CA ASN A 109 10.97 12.82 -10.08
C ASN A 109 12.44 13.03 -9.71
N GLU A 110 12.80 14.26 -9.32
CA GLU A 110 14.11 14.45 -8.69
C GLU A 110 14.24 13.42 -7.57
N PRO A 111 15.40 12.71 -7.49
CA PRO A 111 15.57 11.66 -6.51
C PRO A 111 15.24 12.23 -5.13
N SER A 112 14.20 11.70 -4.51
CA SER A 112 13.89 12.04 -3.14
C SER A 112 15.04 11.55 -2.28
N CYS A 113 15.45 12.32 -1.27
CA CYS A 113 16.59 11.97 -0.41
C CYS A 113 16.27 10.71 0.40
N VAL A 114 16.56 9.54 -0.16
CA VAL A 114 16.41 8.23 0.52
C VAL A 114 17.26 8.16 1.80
N ASP A 115 18.25 9.05 1.92
CA ASP A 115 19.15 9.11 3.08
C ASP A 115 18.51 9.69 4.35
N ASP A 116 17.34 10.33 4.26
CA ASP A 116 16.62 10.92 5.41
C ASP A 116 15.81 9.90 6.24
N TYR A 117 15.93 8.55 5.97
CA TYR A 117 15.19 7.51 6.68
C TYR A 117 16.05 6.71 7.63
N PRO A 118 16.21 7.14 8.89
CA PRO A 118 17.00 6.45 9.89
C PRO A 118 16.44 5.06 10.27
N GLU A 119 15.17 4.79 9.95
CA GLU A 119 14.49 3.54 10.31
C GLU A 119 14.69 2.40 9.29
N LEU A 120 15.19 2.70 8.09
CA LEU A 120 15.48 1.68 7.08
C LEU A 120 16.89 1.13 7.27
N ASP A 121 17.05 -0.19 7.20
CA ASP A 121 18.37 -0.80 7.09
C ASP A 121 19.03 -0.49 5.73
N GLU A 122 20.34 -0.68 5.60
CA GLU A 122 21.08 -0.36 4.38
C GLU A 122 20.57 -1.11 3.14
N HIS A 123 20.07 -2.33 3.29
CA HIS A 123 19.48 -3.10 2.19
C HIS A 123 18.17 -2.49 1.71
N ALA A 124 17.31 -2.04 2.64
CA ALA A 124 16.06 -1.37 2.28
C ALA A 124 16.32 -0.04 1.57
N LYS A 125 17.34 0.72 2.00
CA LYS A 125 17.78 1.95 1.32
C LYS A 125 18.30 1.66 -0.09
N GLU A 126 19.11 0.62 -0.26
CA GLU A 126 19.61 0.21 -1.59
C GLU A 126 18.44 -0.17 -2.52
N VAL A 127 17.48 -0.95 -2.03
CA VAL A 127 16.28 -1.30 -2.80
C VAL A 127 15.49 -0.05 -3.16
N ALA A 128 15.28 0.88 -2.24
CA ALA A 128 14.57 2.13 -2.50
C ALA A 128 15.26 2.96 -3.59
N ARG A 129 16.59 3.10 -3.54
CA ARG A 129 17.38 3.76 -4.60
C ARG A 129 17.21 3.10 -5.97
N LEU A 130 17.20 1.76 -6.03
CA LEU A 130 16.98 1.04 -7.28
C LEU A 130 15.56 1.24 -7.83
N LEU A 131 14.57 1.37 -6.96
CA LEU A 131 13.19 1.62 -7.35
C LEU A 131 12.98 3.03 -7.94
N GLU A 132 13.83 4.01 -7.61
CA GLU A 132 13.77 5.36 -8.21
C GLU A 132 13.94 5.35 -9.73
N TYR A 133 14.65 4.36 -10.28
CA TYR A 133 14.90 4.24 -11.73
C TYR A 133 13.74 3.65 -12.53
N ILE A 134 12.65 3.25 -11.88
CA ILE A 134 11.46 2.67 -12.53
C ILE A 134 10.22 3.47 -12.20
N SER A 135 9.19 3.35 -13.05
CA SER A 135 7.92 4.06 -12.85
C SER A 135 7.20 3.58 -11.58
N GLU A 136 6.37 4.44 -11.00
CA GLU A 136 5.54 4.11 -9.84
C GLU A 136 4.72 2.83 -10.02
N GLU A 137 4.09 2.67 -11.20
CA GLU A 137 3.32 1.48 -11.52
C GLU A 137 4.19 0.21 -11.62
N ASP A 138 5.45 0.35 -12.08
CA ASP A 138 6.39 -0.77 -12.13
C ASP A 138 6.93 -1.11 -10.72
N ARG A 139 7.09 -0.12 -9.83
CA ARG A 139 7.40 -0.35 -8.41
C ARG A 139 6.35 -1.21 -7.74
N GLU A 140 5.08 -0.90 -8.00
CA GLU A 140 3.97 -1.67 -7.47
C GLU A 140 3.99 -3.14 -7.92
N ILE A 141 4.26 -3.38 -9.21
CA ILE A 141 4.40 -4.74 -9.74
C ILE A 141 5.56 -5.48 -9.06
N VAL A 142 6.71 -4.82 -8.91
CA VAL A 142 7.89 -5.37 -8.22
C VAL A 142 7.57 -5.69 -6.76
N TYR A 143 6.93 -4.76 -6.04
CA TYR A 143 6.52 -4.98 -4.65
C TYR A 143 5.59 -6.19 -4.50
N LEU A 144 4.52 -6.24 -5.27
CA LEU A 144 3.56 -7.35 -5.23
C LEU A 144 4.21 -8.70 -5.56
N LYS A 145 5.21 -8.68 -6.46
CA LYS A 145 5.93 -9.89 -6.85
C LYS A 145 6.85 -10.42 -5.76
N TYR A 146 7.64 -9.56 -5.12
CA TYR A 146 8.73 -9.97 -4.24
C TYR A 146 8.42 -9.83 -2.75
N ASN A 147 7.61 -8.88 -2.35
CA ASN A 147 7.22 -8.69 -0.95
C ASN A 147 5.92 -9.42 -0.58
N GLU A 148 4.96 -9.47 -1.52
CA GLU A 148 3.68 -10.16 -1.32
C GLU A 148 3.66 -11.55 -1.97
N GLU A 149 4.76 -11.96 -2.62
CA GLU A 149 4.94 -13.27 -3.27
C GLU A 149 3.82 -13.63 -4.28
N LYS A 150 3.19 -12.61 -4.88
CA LYS A 150 2.09 -12.81 -5.82
C LYS A 150 2.61 -13.34 -7.17
N ASN A 151 1.83 -14.23 -7.78
CA ASN A 151 2.09 -14.60 -9.17
C ASN A 151 1.52 -13.56 -10.17
N ASN A 152 1.93 -13.63 -11.44
CA ASN A 152 1.55 -12.63 -12.43
C ASN A 152 0.04 -12.53 -12.66
N VAL A 153 -0.70 -13.62 -12.45
CA VAL A 153 -2.17 -13.65 -12.60
C VAL A 153 -2.82 -12.92 -11.44
N GLU A 154 -2.34 -13.15 -10.21
CA GLU A 154 -2.83 -12.45 -9.02
C GLU A 154 -2.51 -10.95 -9.09
N ILE A 155 -1.30 -10.58 -9.52
CA ILE A 155 -0.91 -9.17 -9.73
C ILE A 155 -1.84 -8.53 -10.77
N ALA A 156 -2.08 -9.20 -11.88
CA ALA A 156 -2.99 -8.72 -12.92
C ALA A 156 -4.42 -8.48 -12.42
N GLN A 157 -4.92 -9.36 -11.55
CA GLN A 157 -6.23 -9.19 -10.91
C GLN A 157 -6.26 -8.02 -9.92
N ILE A 158 -5.17 -7.78 -9.18
CA ILE A 158 -5.08 -6.66 -8.21
C ILE A 158 -5.04 -5.33 -8.94
N LEU A 159 -4.26 -5.25 -10.04
CA LEU A 159 -4.00 -4.02 -10.78
C LEU A 159 -4.94 -3.78 -11.97
N ASP A 160 -5.91 -4.66 -12.18
CA ASP A 160 -6.82 -4.65 -13.36
C ASP A 160 -6.05 -4.62 -14.69
N MET A 161 -5.05 -5.48 -14.81
CA MET A 161 -4.14 -5.60 -15.95
C MET A 161 -4.23 -6.98 -16.62
N ASN A 162 -3.63 -7.11 -17.81
CA ASN A 162 -3.43 -8.41 -18.44
C ASN A 162 -2.17 -9.08 -17.85
N PRO A 163 -2.17 -10.38 -17.52
CA PRO A 163 -1.00 -11.10 -17.02
C PRO A 163 0.25 -11.00 -17.91
N SER A 164 0.07 -10.93 -19.22
CA SER A 164 1.18 -10.73 -20.18
C SER A 164 1.80 -9.33 -20.06
N THR A 165 0.98 -8.31 -19.77
CA THR A 165 1.44 -6.94 -19.50
C THR A 165 2.25 -6.89 -18.22
N VAL A 166 1.77 -7.54 -17.15
CA VAL A 166 2.51 -7.66 -15.88
C VAL A 166 3.88 -8.30 -16.11
N ALA A 167 3.93 -9.43 -16.83
CA ALA A 167 5.19 -10.12 -17.13
C ALA A 167 6.18 -9.25 -17.90
N THR A 168 5.71 -8.53 -18.93
CA THR A 168 6.53 -7.64 -19.74
C THR A 168 7.05 -6.44 -18.92
N ARG A 169 6.18 -5.81 -18.13
CA ARG A 169 6.55 -4.68 -17.27
C ARG A 169 7.55 -5.10 -16.20
N LEU A 170 7.30 -6.22 -15.51
CA LEU A 170 8.21 -6.77 -14.51
C LEU A 170 9.60 -7.04 -15.12
N HIS A 171 9.66 -7.66 -16.30
CA HIS A 171 10.93 -7.92 -16.97
C HIS A 171 11.68 -6.64 -17.29
N ARG A 172 11.01 -5.60 -17.81
CA ARG A 172 11.61 -4.30 -18.10
C ARG A 172 12.10 -3.60 -16.84
N ALA A 173 11.28 -3.58 -15.79
CA ALA A 173 11.62 -2.99 -14.51
C ALA A 173 12.91 -3.61 -13.94
N LEU A 174 12.97 -4.94 -13.87
CA LEU A 174 14.17 -5.65 -13.39
C LEU A 174 15.40 -5.41 -14.28
N ALA A 175 15.21 -5.33 -15.59
CA ALA A 175 16.32 -5.02 -16.50
C ALA A 175 16.86 -3.60 -16.29
N THR A 176 15.99 -2.63 -16.00
CA THR A 176 16.38 -1.26 -15.66
C THR A 176 17.12 -1.24 -14.33
N MET A 177 16.57 -1.83 -13.28
CA MET A 177 17.20 -1.87 -11.96
C MET A 177 18.59 -2.50 -12.00
N ARG A 178 18.77 -3.62 -12.74
CA ARG A 178 20.08 -4.30 -12.88
C ARG A 178 21.17 -3.42 -13.47
N LYS A 179 20.87 -2.41 -14.27
CA LYS A 179 21.87 -1.49 -14.83
C LYS A 179 22.45 -0.55 -13.77
N HIS A 180 21.76 -0.42 -12.64
CA HIS A 180 22.13 0.50 -11.56
C HIS A 180 22.60 -0.24 -10.29
N VAL A 181 22.63 -1.57 -10.30
CA VAL A 181 23.31 -2.36 -9.25
C VAL A 181 24.82 -2.19 -9.46
N GLN A 182 25.50 -1.64 -8.46
CA GLN A 182 26.97 -1.50 -8.41
C GLN A 182 27.61 -2.77 -7.87
#